data_feedb26fac0d6961cf2d580774c0b4b8
#
_entry.id   feedb26fac0d6961cf2d580774c0b4b8
#
_cell.length_a   1.000
_cell.length_b   1.000
_cell.length_c   1.000
_cell.angle_alpha   90.00
_cell.angle_beta   90.00
_cell.angle_gamma   90.00
#
_symmetry.space_group_name_H-M   'P 1'
#
loop_
_entity.id
_entity.type
_entity.pdbx_description
1 polymer ?
#
loop_
_entity_poly.entity_id
_entity_poly.type
_entity_poly.pdbx_seq_one_letter_code
_entity_poly.pdbx_strand_id
1 'polypeptide(L)'
;MINTVSFEKTTWADLPDKFEAGTPPIAQAIGLGEAIDYINSYGIEAIGDHELDVLNYAMQKLASIEGLKLIGTAPGKVSVISFTMDCAPPHDIATIIDQNGVAVRAGHHCAQPLMERFDLPSTARASLGLYNTREDIDLLA
;
A
#
# COMPACT_ATOMS: atom_id res chain seq x y z
N MET A 1 -7.08 -11.22 -29.29
CA MET A 1 -6.98 -10.53 -30.62
C MET A 1 -7.87 -11.18 -31.66
N ILE A 2 -8.21 -10.43 -32.72
CA ILE A 2 -8.93 -10.93 -33.89
C ILE A 2 -7.92 -11.59 -34.83
N ASN A 3 -8.27 -12.77 -35.40
CA ASN A 3 -7.48 -13.42 -36.44
C ASN A 3 -7.90 -12.95 -37.84
N THR A 4 -9.20 -13.01 -38.11
CA THR A 4 -9.76 -12.60 -39.42
C THR A 4 -11.07 -11.85 -39.21
N VAL A 5 -11.33 -10.89 -40.11
CA VAL A 5 -12.58 -10.14 -40.18
C VAL A 5 -13.07 -10.14 -41.61
N SER A 6 -14.33 -10.53 -41.82
CA SER A 6 -15.05 -10.33 -43.09
C SER A 6 -16.41 -9.71 -42.77
N PHE A 7 -17.18 -9.39 -43.81
CA PHE A 7 -18.55 -8.90 -43.59
C PHE A 7 -19.48 -9.96 -43.00
N GLU A 8 -19.17 -11.24 -43.21
CA GLU A 8 -20.01 -12.36 -42.78
C GLU A 8 -19.55 -12.94 -41.44
N LYS A 9 -18.24 -12.84 -41.11
CA LYS A 9 -17.71 -13.56 -39.96
C LYS A 9 -16.41 -12.93 -39.41
N THR A 10 -16.31 -12.89 -38.08
CA THR A 10 -15.09 -12.62 -37.35
C THR A 10 -14.59 -13.87 -36.64
N THR A 11 -13.30 -14.14 -36.71
CA THR A 11 -12.64 -15.20 -35.94
C THR A 11 -11.65 -14.60 -34.94
N TRP A 12 -11.46 -15.27 -33.83
CA TRP A 12 -10.65 -14.84 -32.71
C TRP A 12 -9.43 -15.74 -32.56
N ALA A 13 -8.35 -15.19 -32.02
CA ALA A 13 -7.19 -15.97 -31.61
C ALA A 13 -7.55 -16.91 -30.46
N ASP A 14 -6.69 -17.90 -30.24
CA ASP A 14 -6.78 -18.77 -29.07
C ASP A 14 -6.35 -18.01 -27.80
N LEU A 15 -6.59 -18.61 -26.65
CA LEU A 15 -6.07 -18.10 -25.38
C LEU A 15 -4.56 -18.27 -25.31
N PRO A 16 -3.81 -17.31 -24.72
CA PRO A 16 -4.28 -16.09 -24.07
C PRO A 16 -4.55 -14.91 -25.02
N ASP A 17 -4.06 -14.94 -26.27
CA ASP A 17 -4.06 -13.84 -27.23
C ASP A 17 -5.47 -13.33 -27.55
N LYS A 18 -6.50 -14.14 -27.33
CA LYS A 18 -7.91 -13.75 -27.53
C LYS A 18 -8.27 -12.48 -26.78
N PHE A 19 -7.76 -12.31 -25.55
CA PHE A 19 -8.06 -11.19 -24.67
C PHE A 19 -6.92 -10.17 -24.59
N GLU A 20 -5.84 -10.42 -25.28
CA GLU A 20 -4.68 -9.53 -25.36
C GLU A 20 -4.81 -8.58 -26.56
N ALA A 21 -4.82 -7.28 -26.34
CA ALA A 21 -4.93 -6.29 -27.42
C ALA A 21 -3.66 -5.42 -27.49
N GLY A 22 -3.08 -5.37 -28.67
CA GLY A 22 -1.89 -4.55 -28.95
C GLY A 22 -0.58 -5.20 -28.50
N THR A 23 0.48 -4.39 -28.49
CA THR A 23 1.82 -4.83 -28.03
C THR A 23 1.82 -5.08 -26.54
N PRO A 24 2.32 -6.23 -26.06
CA PRO A 24 2.45 -6.49 -24.62
C PRO A 24 3.32 -5.44 -23.92
N PRO A 25 3.14 -5.20 -22.61
CA PRO A 25 3.94 -4.26 -21.84
C PRO A 25 5.35 -4.82 -21.54
N ILE A 26 6.18 -4.94 -22.57
CA ILE A 26 7.47 -5.66 -22.54
C ILE A 26 8.43 -5.03 -21.52
N ALA A 27 8.58 -3.71 -21.55
CA ALA A 27 9.46 -2.99 -20.64
C ALA A 27 9.03 -3.17 -19.17
N GLN A 28 7.73 -3.14 -18.91
CA GLN A 28 7.18 -3.33 -17.57
C GLN A 28 7.35 -4.77 -17.08
N ALA A 29 7.22 -5.76 -17.98
CA ALA A 29 7.45 -7.17 -17.63
C ALA A 29 8.93 -7.43 -17.29
N ILE A 30 9.86 -6.86 -18.03
CA ILE A 30 11.30 -6.93 -17.72
C ILE A 30 11.59 -6.23 -16.40
N GLY A 31 11.06 -5.00 -16.21
CA GLY A 31 11.24 -4.25 -14.96
C GLY A 31 10.68 -4.97 -13.72
N LEU A 32 9.57 -5.71 -13.87
CA LEU A 32 9.05 -6.57 -12.80
C LEU A 32 10.03 -7.71 -12.47
N GLY A 33 10.63 -8.33 -13.47
CA GLY A 33 11.67 -9.35 -13.28
C GLY A 33 12.85 -8.82 -12.45
N GLU A 34 13.40 -7.67 -12.84
CA GLU A 34 14.48 -7.00 -12.11
C GLU A 34 14.08 -6.62 -10.67
N ALA A 35 12.84 -6.18 -10.46
CA ALA A 35 12.34 -5.88 -9.11
C ALA A 35 12.25 -7.14 -8.23
N ILE A 36 11.85 -8.27 -8.79
CA ILE A 36 11.84 -9.56 -8.09
C ILE A 36 13.26 -9.98 -7.71
N ASP A 37 14.21 -9.87 -8.63
CA ASP A 37 15.61 -10.22 -8.38
C ASP A 37 16.23 -9.30 -7.31
N TYR A 38 15.88 -8.01 -7.33
CA TYR A 38 16.26 -7.05 -6.29
C TYR A 38 15.76 -7.48 -4.91
N ILE A 39 14.46 -7.80 -4.76
CA ILE A 39 13.88 -8.29 -3.51
C ILE A 39 14.57 -9.59 -3.05
N ASN A 40 14.78 -10.53 -3.97
CA ASN A 40 15.45 -11.79 -3.67
C ASN A 40 16.90 -11.62 -3.22
N SER A 41 17.58 -10.56 -3.67
CA SER A 41 18.96 -10.27 -3.25
C SER A 41 19.09 -9.90 -1.77
N TYR A 42 18.04 -9.30 -1.19
CA TYR A 42 17.96 -9.03 0.26
C TYR A 42 17.39 -10.22 1.04
N GLY A 43 16.48 -10.97 0.41
CA GLY A 43 15.71 -12.04 1.03
C GLY A 43 14.42 -11.55 1.69
N ILE A 44 13.33 -12.21 1.37
CA ILE A 44 11.98 -11.81 1.83
C ILE A 44 11.84 -11.89 3.37
N GLU A 45 12.53 -12.84 4.00
CA GLU A 45 12.54 -12.99 5.46
C GLU A 45 13.26 -11.82 6.14
N ALA A 46 14.43 -11.43 5.64
CA ALA A 46 15.16 -10.27 6.18
C ALA A 46 14.41 -8.96 6.02
N ILE A 47 13.71 -8.79 4.90
CA ILE A 47 12.82 -7.65 4.67
C ILE A 47 11.68 -7.66 5.70
N GLY A 48 11.03 -8.81 5.89
CA GLY A 48 9.94 -8.97 6.85
C GLY A 48 10.38 -8.69 8.30
N ASP A 49 11.55 -9.15 8.71
CA ASP A 49 12.10 -8.89 10.04
C ASP A 49 12.40 -7.40 10.26
N HIS A 50 13.00 -6.74 9.26
CA HIS A 50 13.23 -5.30 9.31
C HIS A 50 11.91 -4.51 9.40
N GLU A 51 10.94 -4.81 8.54
CA GLU A 51 9.64 -4.14 8.55
C GLU A 51 8.89 -4.36 9.87
N LEU A 52 9.01 -5.54 10.47
CA LEU A 52 8.41 -5.84 11.77
C LEU A 52 9.06 -5.03 12.90
N ASP A 53 10.38 -4.85 12.88
CA ASP A 53 11.09 -4.02 13.85
C ASP A 53 10.62 -2.56 13.78
N VAL A 54 10.59 -1.99 12.57
CA VAL A 54 10.13 -0.61 12.35
C VAL A 54 8.64 -0.46 12.70
N LEU A 55 7.80 -1.45 12.37
CA LEU A 55 6.39 -1.47 12.74
C LEU A 55 6.20 -1.44 14.25
N ASN A 56 6.91 -2.27 14.99
CA ASN A 56 6.80 -2.33 16.45
C ASN A 56 7.21 -0.99 17.08
N TYR A 57 8.29 -0.38 16.58
CA TYR A 57 8.69 0.96 17.01
C TYR A 57 7.61 2.01 16.72
N ALA A 58 7.06 2.01 15.51
CA ALA A 58 6.02 2.93 15.10
C ALA A 58 4.74 2.77 15.92
N MET A 59 4.31 1.54 16.19
CA MET A 59 3.12 1.26 17.00
C MET A 59 3.27 1.81 18.43
N GLN A 60 4.44 1.66 19.05
CA GLN A 60 4.72 2.21 20.39
C GLN A 60 4.72 3.74 20.38
N LYS A 61 5.40 4.33 19.39
CA LYS A 61 5.54 5.77 19.25
C LYS A 61 4.18 6.43 19.04
N LEU A 62 3.39 5.96 18.08
CA LEU A 62 2.09 6.50 17.75
C LEU A 62 1.07 6.28 18.88
N ALA A 63 1.14 5.15 19.58
CA ALA A 63 0.26 4.89 20.73
C ALA A 63 0.50 5.85 21.92
N SER A 64 1.65 6.52 21.98
CA SER A 64 1.96 7.52 23.01
C SER A 64 1.42 8.91 22.71
N ILE A 65 0.91 9.15 21.50
CA ILE A 65 0.37 10.46 21.11
C ILE A 65 -1.04 10.62 21.64
N GLU A 66 -1.28 11.67 22.42
CA GLU A 66 -2.58 11.97 22.97
C GLU A 66 -3.61 12.26 21.85
N GLY A 67 -4.80 11.65 21.95
CA GLY A 67 -5.86 11.79 20.95
C GLY A 67 -5.66 10.94 19.68
N LEU A 68 -4.54 10.20 19.53
CA LEU A 68 -4.36 9.27 18.44
C LEU A 68 -4.90 7.88 18.79
N LYS A 69 -5.71 7.32 17.90
CA LYS A 69 -6.27 5.97 18.02
C LYS A 69 -5.78 5.08 16.90
N LEU A 70 -5.07 4.03 17.23
CA LEU A 70 -4.64 2.99 16.30
C LEU A 70 -5.82 2.08 15.92
N ILE A 71 -5.95 1.79 14.63
CA ILE A 71 -6.98 0.92 14.07
C ILE A 71 -6.33 -0.35 13.51
N GLY A 72 -6.84 -1.51 13.90
CA GLY A 72 -6.29 -2.80 13.47
C GLY A 72 -4.99 -3.16 14.19
N THR A 73 -5.11 -3.52 15.46
CA THR A 73 -3.98 -3.86 16.34
C THR A 73 -3.78 -5.37 16.55
N ALA A 74 -4.39 -6.20 15.69
CA ALA A 74 -4.25 -7.66 15.79
C ALA A 74 -2.78 -8.10 15.62
N PRO A 75 -2.35 -9.17 16.29
CA PRO A 75 -1.01 -9.73 16.11
C PRO A 75 -0.83 -10.30 14.69
N GLY A 76 0.41 -10.34 14.22
CA GLY A 76 0.73 -10.89 12.89
C GLY A 76 0.33 -9.98 11.72
N LYS A 77 0.10 -8.70 11.96
CA LYS A 77 -0.16 -7.72 10.90
C LYS A 77 1.12 -7.41 10.11
N VAL A 78 0.94 -6.98 8.87
CA VAL A 78 2.02 -6.44 8.04
C VAL A 78 2.34 -5.00 8.44
N SER A 79 3.41 -4.43 7.86
CA SER A 79 3.96 -3.10 8.14
C SER A 79 3.06 -1.93 7.66
N VAL A 80 1.78 -1.99 8.03
CA VAL A 80 0.76 -0.98 7.73
C VAL A 80 0.07 -0.54 9.01
N ILE A 81 -0.01 0.78 9.24
CA ILE A 81 -0.63 1.38 10.42
C ILE A 81 -1.73 2.32 9.99
N SER A 82 -2.96 2.02 10.39
CA SER A 82 -4.09 2.94 10.23
C SER A 82 -4.41 3.61 11.56
N PHE A 83 -4.72 4.89 11.53
CA PHE A 83 -5.02 5.66 12.72
C PHE A 83 -6.01 6.80 12.44
N THR A 84 -6.62 7.29 13.51
CA THR A 84 -7.42 8.53 13.58
C THR A 84 -6.85 9.42 14.66
N MET A 85 -7.18 10.71 14.62
CA MET A 85 -6.89 11.66 15.70
C MET A 85 -8.15 12.45 16.05
N ASP A 86 -8.28 12.81 17.32
CA ASP A 86 -9.44 13.57 17.80
C ASP A 86 -9.40 15.03 17.32
N CYS A 87 -8.20 15.58 17.10
CA CYS A 87 -7.99 17.00 16.76
C CYS A 87 -8.23 17.35 15.29
N ALA A 88 -8.18 16.37 14.37
CA ALA A 88 -8.30 16.64 12.93
C ALA A 88 -8.77 15.41 12.15
N PRO A 89 -9.53 15.61 11.05
CA PRO A 89 -9.88 14.51 10.15
C PRO A 89 -8.66 13.98 9.40
N PRO A 90 -8.66 12.71 8.95
CA PRO A 90 -7.51 12.06 8.33
C PRO A 90 -6.94 12.79 7.09
N HIS A 91 -7.76 13.48 6.31
CA HIS A 91 -7.29 14.26 5.16
C HIS A 91 -6.44 15.47 5.58
N ASP A 92 -6.88 16.17 6.64
CA ASP A 92 -6.14 17.32 7.15
C ASP A 92 -4.82 16.88 7.78
N ILE A 93 -4.83 15.77 8.53
CA ILE A 93 -3.61 15.15 9.05
C ILE A 93 -2.63 14.87 7.90
N ALA A 94 -3.08 14.16 6.86
CA ALA A 94 -2.24 13.83 5.71
C ALA A 94 -1.66 15.09 5.05
N THR A 95 -2.45 16.15 4.90
CA THR A 95 -2.02 17.41 4.30
C THR A 95 -0.97 18.13 5.16
N ILE A 96 -1.15 18.12 6.49
CA ILE A 96 -0.24 18.79 7.41
C ILE A 96 1.11 18.08 7.46
N ILE A 97 1.12 16.76 7.59
CA ILE A 97 2.37 16.01 7.68
C ILE A 97 3.11 15.94 6.34
N ASP A 98 2.41 16.02 5.19
CA ASP A 98 3.02 16.13 3.88
C ASP A 98 3.91 17.38 3.76
N GLN A 99 3.50 18.50 4.37
CA GLN A 99 4.32 19.72 4.43
C GLN A 99 5.62 19.55 5.22
N ASN A 100 5.69 18.50 6.05
CA ASN A 100 6.89 18.12 6.80
C ASN A 100 7.65 16.94 6.15
N GLY A 101 7.30 16.58 4.93
CA GLY A 101 8.00 15.56 4.14
C GLY A 101 7.55 14.12 4.42
N VAL A 102 6.41 13.93 5.10
CA VAL A 102 5.87 12.59 5.39
C VAL A 102 4.60 12.35 4.59
N ALA A 103 4.63 11.37 3.70
CA ALA A 103 3.48 10.98 2.89
C ALA A 103 2.69 9.83 3.54
N VAL A 104 1.41 10.06 3.81
CA VAL A 104 0.47 9.02 4.25
C VAL A 104 -0.77 9.03 3.36
N ARG A 105 -1.49 7.94 3.33
CA ARG A 105 -2.76 7.87 2.62
C ARG A 105 -3.92 8.15 3.57
N ALA A 106 -4.85 9.03 3.17
CA ALA A 106 -6.10 9.25 3.88
C ALA A 106 -7.31 8.75 3.08
N GLY A 107 -8.34 8.26 3.74
CA GLY A 107 -9.61 7.85 3.13
C GLY A 107 -10.10 6.47 3.57
N HIS A 108 -10.91 5.85 2.71
CA HIS A 108 -11.51 4.52 2.96
C HIS A 108 -10.59 3.35 2.60
N HIS A 109 -9.46 3.60 1.94
CA HIS A 109 -8.48 2.59 1.48
C HIS A 109 -9.08 1.51 0.57
N CYS A 110 -10.11 1.84 -0.22
CA CYS A 110 -10.91 0.90 -1.02
C CYS A 110 -11.59 -0.20 -0.17
N ALA A 111 -11.88 0.09 1.10
CA ALA A 111 -12.40 -0.83 2.10
C ALA A 111 -13.55 -0.20 2.91
N GLN A 112 -14.54 0.38 2.23
CA GLN A 112 -15.70 1.02 2.89
C GLN A 112 -16.43 0.10 3.88
N PRO A 113 -16.68 -1.20 3.59
CA PRO A 113 -17.31 -2.08 4.57
C PRO A 113 -16.50 -2.23 5.87
N LEU A 114 -15.16 -2.11 5.80
CA LEU A 114 -14.31 -2.12 6.98
C LEU A 114 -14.44 -0.83 7.78
N MET A 115 -14.57 0.31 7.10
CA MET A 115 -14.82 1.59 7.77
C MET A 115 -16.17 1.59 8.49
N GLU A 116 -17.22 1.08 7.85
CA GLU A 116 -18.53 0.88 8.46
C GLU A 116 -18.47 -0.01 9.70
N ARG A 117 -17.74 -1.13 9.64
CA ARG A 117 -17.55 -2.02 10.78
C ARG A 117 -16.88 -1.33 11.98
N PHE A 118 -15.97 -0.40 11.74
CA PHE A 118 -15.28 0.36 12.80
C PHE A 118 -16.03 1.65 13.18
N ASP A 119 -17.15 1.94 12.54
CA ASP A 119 -17.90 3.19 12.69
C ASP A 119 -17.01 4.42 12.48
N LEU A 120 -16.22 4.39 11.38
CA LEU A 120 -15.29 5.44 11.02
C LEU A 120 -15.56 5.94 9.60
N PRO A 121 -15.54 7.25 9.36
CA PRO A 121 -15.68 7.79 8.00
C PRO A 121 -14.43 7.53 7.14
N SER A 122 -13.26 7.53 7.75
CA SER A 122 -11.96 7.33 7.09
C SER A 122 -10.84 7.16 8.12
N THR A 123 -9.65 6.76 7.66
CA THR A 123 -8.43 6.75 8.48
C THR A 123 -7.25 7.36 7.73
N ALA A 124 -6.23 7.83 8.43
CA ALA A 124 -4.89 8.00 7.89
C ALA A 124 -4.15 6.68 7.96
N ARG A 125 -3.31 6.38 6.95
CA ARG A 125 -2.56 5.13 6.86
C ARG A 125 -1.11 5.37 6.49
N ALA A 126 -0.21 5.03 7.38
CA ALA A 126 1.20 4.89 7.10
C ALA A 126 1.50 3.46 6.64
N SER A 127 2.27 3.31 5.57
CA SER A 127 2.73 2.03 5.04
C SER A 127 4.26 2.05 5.00
N LEU A 128 4.87 1.07 5.63
CA LEU A 128 6.32 0.98 5.78
C LEU A 128 6.86 -0.08 4.81
N GLY A 129 8.01 0.17 4.25
CA GLY A 129 8.71 -0.74 3.37
C GLY A 129 10.16 -0.94 3.79
N LEU A 130 10.89 -1.76 3.06
CA LEU A 130 12.29 -2.15 3.35
C LEU A 130 13.27 -0.97 3.46
N TYR A 131 12.90 0.20 2.98
CA TYR A 131 13.75 1.41 3.00
C TYR A 131 13.38 2.39 4.11
N ASN A 132 12.30 2.15 4.86
CA ASN A 132 11.93 3.03 5.97
C ASN A 132 12.74 2.72 7.22
N THR A 133 13.00 3.77 7.99
CA THR A 133 13.81 3.74 9.20
C THR A 133 13.02 4.21 10.43
N ARG A 134 13.62 4.11 11.61
CA ARG A 134 13.03 4.66 12.83
C ARG A 134 12.98 6.19 12.83
N GLU A 135 13.93 6.83 12.12
CA GLU A 135 13.95 8.28 11.93
C GLU A 135 12.75 8.77 11.12
N ASP A 136 12.30 8.00 10.11
CA ASP A 136 11.06 8.31 9.38
C ASP A 136 9.83 8.24 10.30
N ILE A 137 9.83 7.31 11.25
CA ILE A 137 8.78 7.20 12.26
C ILE A 137 8.83 8.36 13.26
N ASP A 138 10.02 8.79 13.66
CA ASP A 138 10.18 9.96 14.52
C ASP A 138 9.69 11.25 13.86
N LEU A 139 9.82 11.33 12.53
CA LEU A 139 9.30 12.44 11.75
C LEU A 139 7.77 12.38 11.58
N LEU A 140 7.20 11.17 11.51
CA LEU A 140 5.76 10.97 11.43
C LEU A 140 5.05 11.33 12.75
N ALA A 141 5.70 11.12 13.90
CA ALA A 141 5.14 11.26 15.24
C ALA A 141 5.23 12.68 15.79
#